data_63ef920e37e29740debc1312bdca1470
#
_entry.id   63ef920e37e29740debc1312bdca1470
#
_cell.length_a   1.000
_cell.length_b   1.000
_cell.length_c   1.000
_cell.angle_alpha   90.00
_cell.angle_beta   90.00
_cell.angle_gamma   90.00
#
_symmetry.space_group_name_H-M   'P 1'
#
loop_
_entity.id
_entity.type
_entity.pdbx_description
1 polymer ?
#
loop_
_entity_poly.entity_id
_entity_poly.type
_entity_poly.pdbx_seq_one_letter_code
_entity_poly.pdbx_strand_id
1 'polypeptide(L)'
;MIKVGINGFGRIGRLAFRSAINRSNIQIVGINDLLDVEYLAYMLKYDSVHGKFEGDVEVKDGKLSVNGNLIRITAERDPANLKWDEVGADYVIESTGFFLTEETAGKHLEAGAKKVVLSAPSKDHTPMFVMGVNNTELKADQKIFSNASCTTNCLAPITKVLNDNFGIVEGLMTTVHAATATQKTVDGPSMKDWRGGRSSIHNIIPSSTGAAKAVGKVIPSMNGKLTGMAFRVPTMDVSVVDLTVKLEKPASYEDICSAMKAASESGPMKGVLGYTEDLVVSQDFVGETRTSVFDAGAGIALNDNFVKVVSWYDNEIGYSTKIVDLIEYAATL
;
A
#
# COMPACT_ATOMS: atom_id res chain seq x y z
N MET A 1 -18.88 5.23 14.49
CA MET A 1 -18.36 5.75 13.20
C MET A 1 -16.95 6.24 13.44
N ILE A 2 -15.99 5.72 12.69
CA ILE A 2 -14.56 6.05 12.81
C ILE A 2 -14.32 7.33 12.02
N LYS A 3 -13.81 8.36 12.65
CA LYS A 3 -13.50 9.65 12.01
C LYS A 3 -12.05 9.68 11.55
N VAL A 4 -11.82 9.90 10.26
CA VAL A 4 -10.50 9.82 9.64
C VAL A 4 -10.11 11.17 9.02
N GLY A 5 -8.93 11.66 9.38
CA GLY A 5 -8.24 12.74 8.69
C GLY A 5 -7.24 12.20 7.67
N ILE A 6 -6.96 12.97 6.62
CA ILE A 6 -5.94 12.63 5.61
C ILE A 6 -4.95 13.78 5.50
N ASN A 7 -3.67 13.50 5.71
CA ASN A 7 -2.59 14.45 5.47
C ASN A 7 -1.83 14.07 4.19
N GLY A 8 -1.95 14.91 3.16
CA GLY A 8 -1.48 14.65 1.80
C GLY A 8 -2.56 14.02 0.92
N PHE A 9 -3.07 14.79 -0.04
CA PHE A 9 -4.12 14.35 -0.96
C PHE A 9 -3.56 14.02 -2.35
N GLY A 10 -2.36 13.43 -2.37
CA GLY A 10 -1.72 12.83 -3.53
C GLY A 10 -2.42 11.56 -4.01
N ARG A 11 -1.75 10.71 -4.81
CA ARG A 11 -2.34 9.46 -5.32
C ARG A 11 -2.94 8.61 -4.19
N ILE A 12 -2.13 8.27 -3.19
CA ILE A 12 -2.55 7.36 -2.10
C ILE A 12 -3.63 8.00 -1.21
N GLY A 13 -3.48 9.27 -0.84
CA GLY A 13 -4.51 9.95 -0.03
C GLY A 13 -5.87 10.01 -0.72
N ARG A 14 -5.91 10.29 -2.04
CA ARG A 14 -7.16 10.29 -2.82
C ARG A 14 -7.78 8.91 -2.96
N LEU A 15 -6.96 7.87 -3.14
CA LEU A 15 -7.46 6.50 -3.29
C LEU A 15 -7.88 5.90 -1.95
N ALA A 16 -7.20 6.24 -0.85
CA ALA A 16 -7.69 5.93 0.49
C ALA A 16 -9.04 6.62 0.76
N PHE A 17 -9.20 7.87 0.32
CA PHE A 17 -10.49 8.57 0.35
C PHE A 17 -11.56 7.80 -0.44
N ARG A 18 -11.30 7.45 -1.72
CA ARG A 18 -12.22 6.70 -2.57
C ARG A 18 -12.59 5.35 -1.97
N SER A 19 -11.63 4.66 -1.34
CA SER A 19 -11.88 3.39 -0.64
C SER A 19 -12.72 3.57 0.64
N ALA A 20 -12.55 4.69 1.35
CA ALA A 20 -13.21 4.95 2.62
C ALA A 20 -14.65 5.49 2.48
N ILE A 21 -14.93 6.29 1.44
CA ILE A 21 -16.18 7.07 1.33
C ILE A 21 -17.45 6.18 1.22
N ASN A 22 -17.31 4.97 0.74
CA ASN A 22 -18.40 4.02 0.58
C ASN A 22 -18.56 3.08 1.80
N ARG A 23 -17.74 3.24 2.85
CA ARG A 23 -17.83 2.42 4.07
C ARG A 23 -18.76 3.08 5.09
N SER A 24 -19.76 2.34 5.53
CA SER A 24 -20.81 2.85 6.44
C SER A 24 -20.31 3.21 7.85
N ASN A 25 -19.14 2.69 8.25
CA ASN A 25 -18.55 2.86 9.57
C ASN A 25 -17.40 3.89 9.58
N ILE A 26 -17.03 4.49 8.43
CA ILE A 26 -15.97 5.49 8.31
C ILE A 26 -16.52 6.83 7.85
N GLN A 27 -15.99 7.91 8.40
CA GLN A 27 -16.25 9.28 7.98
C GLN A 27 -14.94 10.02 7.80
N ILE A 28 -14.69 10.57 6.59
CA ILE A 28 -13.59 11.50 6.36
C ILE A 28 -14.01 12.87 6.86
N VAL A 29 -13.29 13.40 7.85
CA VAL A 29 -13.63 14.65 8.55
C VAL A 29 -12.74 15.83 8.18
N GLY A 30 -11.55 15.57 7.65
CA GLY A 30 -10.61 16.62 7.26
C GLY A 30 -9.55 16.10 6.30
N ILE A 31 -9.09 17.00 5.44
CA ILE A 31 -7.98 16.76 4.51
C ILE A 31 -7.04 17.94 4.60
N ASN A 32 -5.75 17.66 4.67
CA ASN A 32 -4.71 18.67 4.56
C ASN A 32 -3.89 18.43 3.30
N ASP A 33 -3.78 19.47 2.48
CA ASP A 33 -2.87 19.52 1.34
C ASP A 33 -2.51 20.99 1.05
N LEU A 34 -1.37 21.23 0.41
CA LEU A 34 -0.89 22.60 0.13
C LEU A 34 -1.53 23.24 -1.12
N LEU A 35 -2.37 22.48 -1.83
CA LEU A 35 -3.11 22.92 -3.00
C LEU A 35 -4.46 23.55 -2.58
N ASP A 36 -5.02 24.38 -3.45
CA ASP A 36 -6.34 24.97 -3.23
C ASP A 36 -7.46 23.91 -3.33
N VAL A 37 -8.59 24.20 -2.69
CA VAL A 37 -9.70 23.25 -2.56
C VAL A 37 -10.36 22.94 -3.92
N GLU A 38 -10.43 23.90 -4.83
CA GLU A 38 -10.98 23.73 -6.17
C GLU A 38 -10.14 22.71 -6.96
N TYR A 39 -8.82 22.78 -6.84
CA TYR A 39 -7.92 21.83 -7.49
C TYR A 39 -7.98 20.45 -6.83
N LEU A 40 -8.11 20.37 -5.52
CA LEU A 40 -8.33 19.09 -4.81
C LEU A 40 -9.65 18.42 -5.26
N ALA A 41 -10.72 19.20 -5.41
CA ALA A 41 -11.99 18.73 -5.94
C ALA A 41 -11.86 18.21 -7.37
N TYR A 42 -11.14 18.95 -8.22
CA TYR A 42 -10.86 18.54 -9.60
C TYR A 42 -10.10 17.20 -9.65
N MET A 43 -9.01 17.08 -8.87
CA MET A 43 -8.21 15.86 -8.83
C MET A 43 -8.96 14.65 -8.21
N LEU A 44 -9.92 14.89 -7.32
CA LEU A 44 -10.79 13.81 -6.82
C LEU A 44 -11.77 13.35 -7.90
N LYS A 45 -12.33 14.30 -8.67
CA LYS A 45 -13.28 14.03 -9.75
C LYS A 45 -12.68 13.19 -10.87
N TYR A 46 -11.48 13.51 -11.30
CA TYR A 46 -10.89 12.97 -12.52
C TYR A 46 -9.60 12.24 -12.23
N ASP A 47 -9.53 10.99 -12.62
CA ASP A 47 -8.35 10.16 -12.49
C ASP A 47 -8.11 9.37 -13.77
N SER A 48 -6.89 9.45 -14.29
CA SER A 48 -6.55 8.81 -15.57
C SER A 48 -6.47 7.28 -15.48
N VAL A 49 -6.27 6.74 -14.28
CA VAL A 49 -6.16 5.29 -14.03
C VAL A 49 -7.48 4.72 -13.54
N HIS A 50 -8.01 5.30 -12.45
CA HIS A 50 -9.19 4.76 -11.76
C HIS A 50 -10.51 5.43 -12.21
N GLY A 51 -10.47 6.23 -13.28
CA GLY A 51 -11.65 6.82 -13.87
C GLY A 51 -12.30 7.95 -13.04
N LYS A 52 -13.41 8.43 -13.52
CA LYS A 52 -14.18 9.49 -12.87
C LYS A 52 -14.73 9.00 -11.54
N PHE A 53 -14.69 9.87 -10.52
CA PHE A 53 -15.30 9.57 -9.22
C PHE A 53 -16.82 9.39 -9.37
N GLU A 54 -17.34 8.31 -8.80
CA GLU A 54 -18.77 8.02 -8.76
C GLU A 54 -19.41 8.72 -7.56
N GLY A 55 -19.94 9.91 -7.80
CA GLY A 55 -20.60 10.71 -6.77
C GLY A 55 -20.47 12.21 -7.03
N ASP A 56 -21.12 12.99 -6.19
CA ASP A 56 -21.10 14.46 -6.27
C ASP A 56 -19.88 15.01 -5.54
N VAL A 57 -19.09 15.84 -6.24
CA VAL A 57 -17.94 16.55 -5.67
C VAL A 57 -18.11 18.03 -5.96
N GLU A 58 -18.18 18.85 -4.94
CA GLU A 58 -18.37 20.29 -5.03
C GLU A 58 -17.48 21.02 -4.03
N VAL A 59 -17.28 22.31 -4.24
CA VAL A 59 -16.68 23.20 -3.24
C VAL A 59 -17.79 24.11 -2.70
N LYS A 60 -17.95 24.14 -1.36
CA LYS A 60 -18.92 24.97 -0.67
C LYS A 60 -18.25 25.66 0.52
N ASP A 61 -18.27 26.97 0.54
CA ASP A 61 -17.72 27.80 1.62
C ASP A 61 -16.25 27.43 1.97
N GLY A 62 -15.42 27.20 0.96
CA GLY A 62 -14.02 26.82 1.11
C GLY A 62 -13.78 25.38 1.65
N LYS A 63 -14.82 24.56 1.69
CA LYS A 63 -14.77 23.15 2.09
C LYS A 63 -15.06 22.24 0.90
N LEU A 64 -14.51 21.05 0.95
CA LEU A 64 -14.86 19.99 -0.01
C LEU A 64 -16.18 19.34 0.43
N SER A 65 -17.16 19.33 -0.47
CA SER A 65 -18.43 18.62 -0.28
C SER A 65 -18.45 17.38 -1.16
N VAL A 66 -18.56 16.20 -0.57
CA VAL A 66 -18.64 14.92 -1.31
C VAL A 66 -19.90 14.19 -0.87
N ASN A 67 -20.80 13.91 -1.82
CA ASN A 67 -22.10 13.30 -1.57
C ASN A 67 -22.89 14.04 -0.45
N GLY A 68 -22.78 15.39 -0.44
CA GLY A 68 -23.43 16.23 0.58
C GLY A 68 -22.69 16.34 1.91
N ASN A 69 -21.64 15.57 2.15
CA ASN A 69 -20.83 15.63 3.38
C ASN A 69 -19.73 16.69 3.24
N LEU A 70 -19.72 17.65 4.16
CA LEU A 70 -18.68 18.69 4.20
C LEU A 70 -17.43 18.17 4.91
N ILE A 71 -16.28 18.36 4.28
CA ILE A 71 -14.96 17.95 4.75
C ILE A 71 -14.11 19.20 4.92
N ARG A 72 -13.50 19.35 6.10
CA ARG A 72 -12.60 20.47 6.37
C ARG A 72 -11.33 20.34 5.51
N ILE A 73 -10.94 21.43 4.84
CA ILE A 73 -9.69 21.53 4.11
C ILE A 73 -8.74 22.47 4.84
N THR A 74 -7.48 22.06 4.97
CA THR A 74 -6.39 22.88 5.52
C THR A 74 -5.19 22.86 4.58
N ALA A 75 -4.31 23.86 4.67
CA ALA A 75 -3.09 23.98 3.88
C ALA A 75 -1.88 24.24 4.80
N GLU A 76 -1.69 23.37 5.78
CA GLU A 76 -0.66 23.50 6.80
C GLU A 76 0.56 22.61 6.48
N ARG A 77 1.75 23.19 6.63
CA ARG A 77 3.02 22.49 6.41
C ARG A 77 3.44 21.69 7.64
N ASP A 78 3.21 22.24 8.84
CA ASP A 78 3.55 21.55 10.09
C ASP A 78 2.33 20.79 10.62
N PRO A 79 2.37 19.47 10.72
CA PRO A 79 1.25 18.68 11.21
C PRO A 79 0.77 19.04 12.61
N ALA A 80 1.61 19.62 13.44
CA ALA A 80 1.24 20.06 14.80
C ALA A 80 0.15 21.16 14.80
N ASN A 81 -0.01 21.89 13.69
CA ASN A 81 -1.00 22.98 13.56
C ASN A 81 -2.33 22.53 12.96
N LEU A 82 -2.51 21.23 12.68
CA LEU A 82 -3.67 20.72 11.93
C LEU A 82 -4.97 20.66 12.73
N LYS A 83 -4.89 20.77 14.08
CA LYS A 83 -6.05 20.80 14.97
C LYS A 83 -7.06 19.71 14.65
N TRP A 84 -6.62 18.46 14.67
CA TRP A 84 -7.46 17.29 14.41
C TRP A 84 -8.56 17.10 15.45
N ASP A 85 -8.37 17.62 16.66
CA ASP A 85 -9.36 17.66 17.72
C ASP A 85 -10.62 18.46 17.35
N GLU A 86 -10.49 19.57 16.61
CA GLU A 86 -11.63 20.40 16.17
C GLU A 86 -12.60 19.63 15.27
N VAL A 87 -12.13 18.61 14.53
CA VAL A 87 -12.96 17.73 13.69
C VAL A 87 -13.17 16.35 14.32
N GLY A 88 -12.55 16.10 15.46
CA GLY A 88 -12.64 14.87 16.24
C GLY A 88 -12.06 13.66 15.50
N ALA A 89 -10.95 13.83 14.79
CA ALA A 89 -10.31 12.73 14.07
C ALA A 89 -9.81 11.65 15.02
N ASP A 90 -10.28 10.43 14.83
CA ASP A 90 -9.80 9.25 15.57
C ASP A 90 -8.47 8.77 14.97
N TYR A 91 -8.39 8.74 13.65
CA TYR A 91 -7.21 8.31 12.89
C TYR A 91 -6.80 9.39 11.89
N VAL A 92 -5.48 9.49 11.65
CA VAL A 92 -4.94 10.28 10.54
C VAL A 92 -4.15 9.36 9.63
N ILE A 93 -4.47 9.38 8.33
CA ILE A 93 -3.67 8.76 7.28
C ILE A 93 -2.57 9.77 6.90
N GLU A 94 -1.32 9.45 7.22
CA GLU A 94 -0.16 10.22 6.80
C GLU A 94 0.30 9.74 5.42
N SER A 95 -0.01 10.49 4.37
CA SER A 95 0.26 10.14 2.98
C SER A 95 1.08 11.19 2.20
N THR A 96 1.77 12.07 2.92
CA THR A 96 2.71 13.02 2.30
C THR A 96 4.06 12.38 1.93
N GLY A 97 4.45 11.29 2.61
CA GLY A 97 5.76 10.65 2.48
C GLY A 97 6.90 11.36 3.23
N PHE A 98 6.60 12.41 4.00
CA PHE A 98 7.59 13.19 4.76
C PHE A 98 7.69 12.77 6.23
N PHE A 99 6.57 12.54 6.91
CA PHE A 99 6.48 12.31 8.36
C PHE A 99 6.41 10.80 8.65
N LEU A 100 7.55 10.11 8.48
CA LEU A 100 7.63 8.64 8.50
C LEU A 100 8.40 8.06 9.69
N THR A 101 8.54 8.85 10.75
CA THR A 101 9.13 8.43 12.04
C THR A 101 8.15 8.69 13.17
N GLU A 102 8.33 8.02 14.31
CA GLU A 102 7.51 8.25 15.49
C GLU A 102 7.52 9.73 15.92
N GLU A 103 8.70 10.37 15.91
CA GLU A 103 8.85 11.79 16.21
C GLU A 103 8.05 12.68 15.27
N THR A 104 8.23 12.48 13.95
CA THR A 104 7.62 13.38 12.96
C THR A 104 6.12 13.14 12.79
N ALA A 105 5.66 11.88 12.82
CA ALA A 105 4.25 11.53 12.78
C ALA A 105 3.54 11.86 14.11
N GLY A 106 4.27 11.87 15.23
CA GLY A 106 3.76 12.26 16.55
C GLY A 106 3.16 13.64 16.60
N LYS A 107 3.56 14.55 15.72
CA LYS A 107 2.96 15.88 15.57
C LYS A 107 1.46 15.85 15.26
N HIS A 108 0.97 14.80 14.61
CA HIS A 108 -0.47 14.62 14.43
C HIS A 108 -1.19 14.32 15.74
N LEU A 109 -0.52 13.61 16.67
CA LEU A 109 -1.07 13.36 18.01
C LEU A 109 -1.09 14.65 18.83
N GLU A 110 -0.05 15.50 18.71
CA GLU A 110 -0.02 16.85 19.32
C GLU A 110 -1.16 17.74 18.79
N ALA A 111 -1.50 17.58 17.51
CA ALA A 111 -2.63 18.26 16.88
C ALA A 111 -4.00 17.63 17.21
N GLY A 112 -4.07 16.64 18.11
CA GLY A 112 -5.31 16.07 18.63
C GLY A 112 -5.82 14.82 17.93
N ALA A 113 -5.09 14.22 17.00
CA ALA A 113 -5.42 12.89 16.47
C ALA A 113 -5.21 11.81 17.55
N LYS A 114 -6.05 10.77 17.57
CA LYS A 114 -5.86 9.67 18.54
C LYS A 114 -4.82 8.66 18.06
N LYS A 115 -4.81 8.35 16.77
CA LYS A 115 -3.86 7.43 16.14
C LYS A 115 -3.43 7.91 14.75
N VAL A 116 -2.25 7.46 14.30
CA VAL A 116 -1.67 7.81 12.98
C VAL A 116 -1.29 6.54 12.23
N VAL A 117 -1.71 6.45 10.97
CA VAL A 117 -1.35 5.36 10.07
C VAL A 117 -0.47 5.91 8.94
N LEU A 118 0.78 5.44 8.88
CA LEU A 118 1.72 5.82 7.83
C LEU A 118 1.41 5.04 6.55
N SER A 119 1.24 5.74 5.43
CA SER A 119 1.04 5.15 4.11
C SER A 119 2.35 4.84 3.38
N ALA A 120 3.40 4.59 4.11
CA ALA A 120 4.73 4.22 3.61
C ALA A 120 5.49 3.45 4.69
N PRO A 121 6.56 2.71 4.35
CA PRO A 121 7.41 2.09 5.36
C PRO A 121 7.99 3.12 6.32
N SER A 122 7.94 2.81 7.61
CA SER A 122 8.57 3.64 8.63
C SER A 122 10.09 3.71 8.43
N LYS A 123 10.66 4.88 8.74
CA LYS A 123 12.11 5.12 8.65
C LYS A 123 12.85 4.83 9.97
N ASP A 124 12.13 4.46 10.99
CA ASP A 124 12.63 4.11 12.33
C ASP A 124 12.09 2.75 12.79
N HIS A 125 11.87 2.62 14.11
CA HIS A 125 11.32 1.41 14.74
C HIS A 125 9.79 1.38 14.82
N THR A 126 9.09 2.39 14.28
CA THR A 126 7.62 2.39 14.21
C THR A 126 7.13 1.10 13.56
N PRO A 127 6.23 0.34 14.22
CA PRO A 127 5.84 -0.98 13.76
C PRO A 127 5.09 -0.92 12.43
N MET A 128 5.30 -1.96 11.61
CA MET A 128 4.65 -2.13 10.31
C MET A 128 3.73 -3.33 10.34
N PHE A 129 2.52 -3.17 9.80
CA PHE A 129 1.54 -4.24 9.72
C PHE A 129 1.07 -4.45 8.28
N VAL A 130 0.87 -5.71 7.94
CA VAL A 130 0.28 -6.16 6.68
C VAL A 130 -0.95 -6.99 7.03
N MET A 131 -2.10 -6.61 6.49
CA MET A 131 -3.35 -7.33 6.69
C MET A 131 -3.21 -8.80 6.26
N GLY A 132 -3.76 -9.70 7.07
CA GLY A 132 -3.66 -11.14 6.84
C GLY A 132 -2.32 -11.79 7.19
N VAL A 133 -1.28 -10.99 7.48
CA VAL A 133 0.07 -11.49 7.80
C VAL A 133 0.40 -11.32 9.27
N ASN A 134 0.45 -10.10 9.77
CA ASN A 134 0.80 -9.78 11.16
C ASN A 134 -0.08 -8.69 11.80
N ASN A 135 -1.20 -8.34 11.18
CA ASN A 135 -2.11 -7.33 11.74
C ASN A 135 -2.63 -7.70 13.15
N THR A 136 -2.67 -8.99 13.49
CA THR A 136 -3.06 -9.47 14.83
C THR A 136 -2.04 -9.14 15.93
N GLU A 137 -0.84 -8.71 15.57
CA GLU A 137 0.18 -8.23 16.51
C GLU A 137 -0.02 -6.74 16.89
N LEU A 138 -0.89 -6.02 16.18
CA LEU A 138 -1.25 -4.64 16.50
C LEU A 138 -1.96 -4.58 17.86
N LYS A 139 -1.49 -3.71 18.73
CA LYS A 139 -2.05 -3.53 20.07
C LYS A 139 -2.89 -2.26 20.17
N ALA A 140 -3.88 -2.27 21.05
CA ALA A 140 -4.79 -1.13 21.27
C ALA A 140 -4.07 0.17 21.67
N ASP A 141 -2.94 0.08 22.38
CA ASP A 141 -2.15 1.22 22.86
C ASP A 141 -1.17 1.79 21.84
N GLN A 142 -0.96 1.11 20.71
CA GLN A 142 -0.11 1.62 19.63
C GLN A 142 -0.79 2.80 18.93
N LYS A 143 -0.17 3.96 19.05
CA LYS A 143 -0.71 5.22 18.51
C LYS A 143 -0.23 5.54 17.10
N ILE A 144 0.96 5.07 16.72
CA ILE A 144 1.56 5.30 15.40
C ILE A 144 2.01 3.96 14.84
N PHE A 145 1.56 3.64 13.65
CA PHE A 145 1.92 2.40 12.95
C PHE A 145 1.87 2.59 11.43
N SER A 146 2.52 1.71 10.70
CA SER A 146 2.65 1.79 9.25
C SER A 146 1.96 0.62 8.56
N ASN A 147 1.33 0.89 7.40
CA ASN A 147 0.83 -0.14 6.49
C ASN A 147 1.94 -0.68 5.53
N ALA A 148 3.21 -0.49 5.88
CA ALA A 148 4.36 -0.86 5.04
C ALA A 148 4.31 -0.23 3.63
N SER A 149 4.77 -0.94 2.58
CA SER A 149 4.66 -0.49 1.19
C SER A 149 3.70 -1.36 0.39
N CYS A 150 3.28 -0.88 -0.79
CA CYS A 150 2.46 -1.67 -1.72
C CYS A 150 3.15 -2.99 -2.11
N THR A 151 4.44 -2.94 -2.41
CA THR A 151 5.24 -4.15 -2.74
C THR A 151 5.34 -5.09 -1.54
N THR A 152 5.53 -4.58 -0.31
CA THR A 152 5.53 -5.42 0.90
C THR A 152 4.18 -6.09 1.12
N ASN A 153 3.08 -5.38 0.87
CA ASN A 153 1.72 -5.91 0.96
C ASN A 153 1.44 -7.02 -0.07
N CYS A 154 2.11 -6.99 -1.23
CA CYS A 154 2.03 -8.08 -2.20
C CYS A 154 2.95 -9.25 -1.83
N LEU A 155 4.18 -8.95 -1.44
CA LEU A 155 5.22 -9.96 -1.19
C LEU A 155 4.96 -10.76 0.10
N ALA A 156 4.54 -10.12 1.18
CA ALA A 156 4.40 -10.75 2.48
C ALA A 156 3.36 -11.90 2.52
N PRO A 157 2.17 -11.79 1.91
CA PRO A 157 1.21 -12.89 1.87
C PRO A 157 1.76 -14.15 1.21
N ILE A 158 2.33 -14.06 0.00
CA ILE A 158 2.89 -15.23 -0.70
C ILE A 158 4.11 -15.79 0.03
N THR A 159 4.95 -14.91 0.61
CA THR A 159 6.09 -15.34 1.45
C THR A 159 5.61 -16.12 2.67
N LYS A 160 4.56 -15.64 3.35
CA LYS A 160 4.02 -16.32 4.53
C LYS A 160 3.47 -17.69 4.18
N VAL A 161 2.70 -17.82 3.11
CA VAL A 161 2.17 -19.13 2.67
C VAL A 161 3.31 -20.09 2.36
N LEU A 162 4.33 -19.66 1.61
CA LEU A 162 5.48 -20.50 1.29
C LEU A 162 6.26 -20.89 2.54
N ASN A 163 6.54 -19.93 3.42
CA ASN A 163 7.33 -20.18 4.62
C ASN A 163 6.59 -21.09 5.63
N ASP A 164 5.30 -20.88 5.83
CA ASP A 164 4.51 -21.66 6.80
C ASP A 164 4.32 -23.12 6.36
N ASN A 165 4.21 -23.39 5.06
CA ASN A 165 4.00 -24.74 4.53
C ASN A 165 5.31 -25.48 4.23
N PHE A 166 6.27 -24.79 3.60
CA PHE A 166 7.45 -25.44 3.03
C PHE A 166 8.78 -24.94 3.64
N GLY A 167 8.76 -23.84 4.39
CA GLY A 167 9.96 -23.18 4.87
C GLY A 167 10.73 -22.49 3.73
N ILE A 168 11.31 -21.32 4.01
CA ILE A 168 12.17 -20.60 3.06
C ILE A 168 13.58 -20.54 3.63
N VAL A 169 14.56 -21.05 2.88
CA VAL A 169 15.99 -20.92 3.19
C VAL A 169 16.45 -19.49 2.86
N GLU A 170 16.27 -19.09 1.60
CA GLU A 170 16.67 -17.80 1.06
C GLU A 170 15.89 -17.47 -0.21
N GLY A 171 15.88 -16.20 -0.63
CA GLY A 171 15.20 -15.81 -1.87
C GLY A 171 15.57 -14.42 -2.36
N LEU A 172 15.35 -14.23 -3.64
CA LEU A 172 15.49 -12.96 -4.34
C LEU A 172 14.14 -12.52 -4.92
N MET A 173 13.80 -11.26 -4.68
CA MET A 173 12.59 -10.66 -5.22
C MET A 173 12.93 -9.59 -6.24
N THR A 174 12.26 -9.65 -7.37
CA THR A 174 12.20 -8.53 -8.32
C THR A 174 10.75 -8.05 -8.41
N THR A 175 10.53 -6.75 -8.24
CA THR A 175 9.23 -6.19 -8.64
C THR A 175 9.38 -5.45 -9.97
N VAL A 176 8.57 -5.83 -10.95
CA VAL A 176 8.36 -5.04 -12.16
C VAL A 176 7.23 -4.08 -11.84
N HIS A 177 7.59 -2.81 -11.63
CA HIS A 177 6.72 -1.84 -10.96
C HIS A 177 6.30 -0.72 -11.90
N ALA A 178 5.03 -0.38 -11.89
CA ALA A 178 4.50 0.76 -12.60
C ALA A 178 5.21 2.07 -12.23
N ALA A 179 5.16 3.05 -13.13
CA ALA A 179 5.66 4.38 -12.88
C ALA A 179 4.89 5.05 -11.72
N THR A 180 5.58 5.83 -10.91
CA THR A 180 4.99 6.57 -9.79
C THR A 180 5.19 8.07 -9.95
N ALA A 181 4.39 8.87 -9.25
CA ALA A 181 4.40 10.34 -9.34
C ALA A 181 5.77 10.98 -9.01
N THR A 182 6.69 10.26 -8.38
CA THR A 182 8.05 10.75 -8.08
C THR A 182 9.00 10.63 -9.26
N GLN A 183 8.66 9.85 -10.29
CA GLN A 183 9.48 9.68 -11.48
C GLN A 183 9.28 10.85 -12.46
N LYS A 184 10.27 11.04 -13.33
CA LYS A 184 10.25 12.10 -14.33
C LYS A 184 9.59 11.63 -15.62
N THR A 185 8.75 12.48 -16.23
CA THR A 185 8.17 12.21 -17.55
C THR A 185 9.24 12.29 -18.64
N VAL A 186 10.12 13.31 -18.55
CA VAL A 186 11.31 13.49 -19.39
C VAL A 186 12.56 13.53 -18.52
N ASP A 187 13.74 13.33 -19.10
CA ASP A 187 15.00 13.36 -18.35
C ASP A 187 15.13 14.64 -17.54
N GLY A 188 15.41 14.53 -16.25
CA GLY A 188 15.55 15.65 -15.34
C GLY A 188 16.47 15.31 -14.16
N PRO A 189 16.93 16.31 -13.41
CA PRO A 189 17.87 16.10 -12.32
C PRO A 189 17.27 15.25 -11.20
N SER A 190 18.07 14.29 -10.72
CA SER A 190 17.78 13.47 -9.55
C SER A 190 19.09 13.24 -8.79
N MET A 191 19.30 13.96 -7.70
CA MET A 191 20.59 13.98 -6.99
C MET A 191 20.88 12.69 -6.22
N LYS A 192 19.82 11.99 -5.76
CA LYS A 192 19.98 10.76 -4.95
C LYS A 192 19.96 9.49 -5.78
N ASP A 193 19.21 9.47 -6.87
CA ASP A 193 19.07 8.33 -7.77
C ASP A 193 19.08 8.84 -9.21
N TRP A 194 20.23 8.75 -9.86
CA TRP A 194 20.41 9.25 -11.22
C TRP A 194 19.52 8.51 -12.22
N ARG A 195 19.30 7.20 -12.02
CA ARG A 195 18.40 6.42 -12.87
C ARG A 195 16.94 6.87 -12.72
N GLY A 196 16.53 7.23 -11.51
CA GLY A 196 15.19 7.79 -11.24
C GLY A 196 14.96 9.18 -11.87
N GLY A 197 16.01 9.86 -12.34
CA GLY A 197 15.93 11.09 -13.12
C GLY A 197 15.65 10.88 -14.61
N ARG A 198 15.67 9.63 -15.11
CA ARG A 198 15.39 9.31 -16.50
C ARG A 198 13.91 9.18 -16.78
N SER A 199 13.52 9.42 -18.02
CA SER A 199 12.13 9.36 -18.48
C SER A 199 11.47 8.02 -18.17
N SER A 200 10.36 8.05 -17.42
CA SER A 200 9.60 6.86 -17.04
C SER A 200 8.77 6.27 -18.18
N ILE A 201 8.52 7.04 -19.24
CA ILE A 201 7.65 6.64 -20.36
C ILE A 201 8.39 5.89 -21.48
N HIS A 202 9.74 5.86 -21.44
CA HIS A 202 10.55 5.24 -22.51
C HIS A 202 11.58 4.22 -22.00
N ASN A 203 11.71 4.04 -20.67
CA ASN A 203 12.79 3.26 -20.12
C ASN A 203 12.30 2.14 -19.20
N ILE A 204 13.07 1.06 -19.16
CA ILE A 204 13.09 0.12 -18.03
C ILE A 204 14.17 0.62 -17.07
N ILE A 205 13.78 1.01 -15.86
CA ILE A 205 14.67 1.69 -14.91
C ILE A 205 14.93 0.80 -13.69
N PRO A 206 16.15 0.23 -13.53
CA PRO A 206 16.52 -0.47 -12.30
C PRO A 206 16.51 0.51 -11.11
N SER A 207 15.89 0.11 -10.01
CA SER A 207 15.76 0.92 -8.79
C SER A 207 15.93 0.04 -7.55
N SER A 208 16.45 0.61 -6.49
CA SER A 208 16.50 -0.07 -5.20
C SER A 208 15.11 -0.10 -4.57
N THR A 209 14.84 -1.14 -3.77
CA THR A 209 13.64 -1.24 -2.95
C THR A 209 13.96 -1.83 -1.58
N GLY A 210 13.32 -1.29 -0.55
CA GLY A 210 13.37 -1.86 0.80
C GLY A 210 12.29 -2.92 1.08
N ALA A 211 11.42 -3.21 0.10
CA ALA A 211 10.24 -4.03 0.32
C ALA A 211 10.56 -5.46 0.80
N ALA A 212 11.57 -6.11 0.22
CA ALA A 212 11.97 -7.45 0.62
C ALA A 212 12.56 -7.47 2.05
N LYS A 213 13.34 -6.44 2.41
CA LYS A 213 13.83 -6.31 3.80
C LYS A 213 12.71 -6.02 4.79
N ALA A 214 11.69 -5.27 4.37
CA ALA A 214 10.52 -4.97 5.20
C ALA A 214 9.70 -6.23 5.51
N VAL A 215 9.72 -7.26 4.65
CA VAL A 215 9.10 -8.57 4.96
C VAL A 215 9.70 -9.17 6.23
N GLY A 216 11.01 -9.04 6.47
CA GLY A 216 11.64 -9.49 7.71
C GLY A 216 11.18 -8.75 8.98
N LYS A 217 10.56 -7.55 8.84
CA LYS A 217 9.95 -6.83 9.96
C LYS A 217 8.52 -7.30 10.26
N VAL A 218 7.78 -7.76 9.25
CA VAL A 218 6.40 -8.25 9.39
C VAL A 218 6.31 -9.77 9.53
N ILE A 219 7.35 -10.50 9.11
CA ILE A 219 7.53 -11.93 9.30
C ILE A 219 8.95 -12.14 9.86
N PRO A 220 9.16 -12.13 11.18
CA PRO A 220 10.50 -12.15 11.78
C PRO A 220 11.40 -13.32 11.36
N SER A 221 10.83 -14.49 11.08
CA SER A 221 11.55 -15.65 10.58
C SER A 221 12.20 -15.46 9.19
N MET A 222 11.78 -14.43 8.47
CA MET A 222 12.32 -14.06 7.15
C MET A 222 13.43 -13.02 7.23
N ASN A 223 13.78 -12.55 8.42
CA ASN A 223 14.84 -11.55 8.56
C ASN A 223 16.19 -12.11 8.04
N GLY A 224 16.80 -11.36 7.11
CA GLY A 224 18.07 -11.75 6.46
C GLY A 224 17.95 -12.81 5.36
N LYS A 225 16.77 -13.41 5.15
CA LYS A 225 16.56 -14.44 4.12
C LYS A 225 16.13 -13.89 2.76
N LEU A 226 15.57 -12.67 2.72
CA LEU A 226 15.09 -12.04 1.49
C LEU A 226 15.78 -10.71 1.20
N THR A 227 16.13 -10.50 -0.07
CA THR A 227 16.50 -9.18 -0.62
C THR A 227 15.91 -9.03 -2.00
N GLY A 228 15.99 -7.83 -2.58
CA GLY A 228 15.41 -7.62 -3.91
C GLY A 228 15.64 -6.24 -4.48
N MET A 229 15.14 -6.05 -5.69
CA MET A 229 15.20 -4.83 -6.46
C MET A 229 13.90 -4.57 -7.23
N ALA A 230 13.81 -3.41 -7.84
CA ALA A 230 12.70 -3.05 -8.70
C ALA A 230 13.19 -2.73 -10.12
N PHE A 231 12.37 -3.07 -11.12
CA PHE A 231 12.40 -2.44 -12.44
C PHE A 231 11.16 -1.55 -12.58
N ARG A 232 11.37 -0.24 -12.81
CA ARG A 232 10.28 0.65 -13.18
C ARG A 232 10.05 0.55 -14.67
N VAL A 233 8.77 0.38 -15.07
CA VAL A 233 8.35 0.21 -16.46
C VAL A 233 7.30 1.25 -16.85
N PRO A 234 7.11 1.52 -18.17
CA PRO A 234 6.17 2.54 -18.64
C PRO A 234 4.70 2.07 -18.60
N THR A 235 4.24 1.62 -17.45
CA THR A 235 2.82 1.35 -17.16
C THR A 235 2.35 2.36 -16.12
N MET A 236 1.08 2.76 -16.18
CA MET A 236 0.56 3.79 -15.27
C MET A 236 0.21 3.23 -13.91
N ASP A 237 -0.19 1.95 -13.85
CA ASP A 237 -0.57 1.26 -12.62
C ASP A 237 -0.40 -0.25 -12.81
N VAL A 238 -0.60 -0.99 -11.74
CA VAL A 238 -0.41 -2.42 -11.57
C VAL A 238 1.05 -2.85 -11.74
N SER A 239 1.52 -3.49 -10.72
CA SER A 239 2.88 -4.02 -10.60
C SER A 239 2.85 -5.52 -10.35
N VAL A 240 3.97 -6.18 -10.54
CA VAL A 240 4.10 -7.61 -10.30
C VAL A 240 5.33 -7.91 -9.44
N VAL A 241 5.18 -8.83 -8.50
CA VAL A 241 6.27 -9.43 -7.75
C VAL A 241 6.67 -10.74 -8.41
N ASP A 242 7.95 -10.86 -8.73
CA ASP A 242 8.66 -12.08 -9.10
C ASP A 242 9.50 -12.49 -7.88
N LEU A 243 9.11 -13.58 -7.22
CA LEU A 243 9.82 -14.09 -6.04
C LEU A 243 10.42 -15.46 -6.35
N THR A 244 11.74 -15.52 -6.38
CA THR A 244 12.49 -16.78 -6.51
C THR A 244 13.02 -17.21 -5.15
N VAL A 245 12.66 -18.41 -4.69
CA VAL A 245 13.05 -18.92 -3.37
C VAL A 245 13.59 -20.36 -3.43
N LYS A 246 14.47 -20.64 -2.46
CA LYS A 246 14.88 -21.98 -2.11
C LYS A 246 14.06 -22.45 -0.90
N LEU A 247 13.34 -23.55 -1.06
CA LEU A 247 12.50 -24.14 -0.03
C LEU A 247 13.32 -25.08 0.87
N GLU A 248 12.96 -25.16 2.15
CA GLU A 248 13.54 -26.13 3.10
C GLU A 248 13.00 -27.53 2.84
N LYS A 249 11.69 -27.65 2.63
CA LYS A 249 11.00 -28.89 2.33
C LYS A 249 10.69 -28.96 0.83
N PRO A 250 10.99 -30.09 0.16
CA PRO A 250 10.58 -30.27 -1.23
C PRO A 250 9.07 -30.14 -1.40
N ALA A 251 8.65 -29.51 -2.47
CA ALA A 251 7.25 -29.36 -2.85
C ALA A 251 7.11 -29.31 -4.37
N SER A 252 6.12 -29.99 -4.92
CA SER A 252 5.77 -29.78 -6.32
C SER A 252 5.18 -28.40 -6.53
N TYR A 253 5.20 -27.91 -7.77
CA TYR A 253 4.56 -26.62 -8.08
C TYR A 253 3.05 -26.66 -7.84
N GLU A 254 2.41 -27.82 -8.07
CA GLU A 254 1.00 -28.08 -7.78
C GLU A 254 0.69 -27.98 -6.28
N ASP A 255 1.57 -28.46 -5.39
CA ASP A 255 1.42 -28.31 -3.95
C ASP A 255 1.46 -26.82 -3.54
N ILE A 256 2.36 -26.05 -4.16
CA ILE A 256 2.47 -24.61 -3.92
C ILE A 256 1.19 -23.89 -4.40
N CYS A 257 0.70 -24.18 -5.59
CA CYS A 257 -0.57 -23.64 -6.12
C CYS A 257 -1.74 -23.99 -5.20
N SER A 258 -1.81 -25.21 -4.72
CA SER A 258 -2.86 -25.68 -3.80
C SER A 258 -2.83 -24.93 -2.48
N ALA A 259 -1.64 -24.72 -1.90
CA ALA A 259 -1.46 -23.96 -0.66
C ALA A 259 -1.88 -22.47 -0.85
N MET A 260 -1.50 -21.84 -1.97
CA MET A 260 -1.88 -20.47 -2.30
C MET A 260 -3.39 -20.33 -2.50
N LYS A 261 -4.01 -21.27 -3.23
CA LYS A 261 -5.46 -21.30 -3.44
C LYS A 261 -6.21 -21.40 -2.13
N ALA A 262 -5.85 -22.38 -1.29
CA ALA A 262 -6.48 -22.57 0.02
C ALA A 262 -6.36 -21.32 0.90
N ALA A 263 -5.20 -20.67 0.94
CA ALA A 263 -4.99 -19.44 1.69
C ALA A 263 -5.80 -18.25 1.16
N SER A 264 -6.05 -18.20 -0.16
CA SER A 264 -6.84 -17.12 -0.78
C SER A 264 -8.35 -17.25 -0.50
N GLU A 265 -8.83 -18.47 -0.30
CA GLU A 265 -10.27 -18.75 -0.14
C GLU A 265 -10.72 -18.69 1.33
N SER A 266 -9.81 -18.91 2.27
CA SER A 266 -10.15 -19.03 3.69
C SER A 266 -9.08 -18.45 4.63
N GLY A 267 -9.46 -18.26 5.92
CA GLY A 267 -8.54 -17.79 6.95
C GLY A 267 -8.18 -16.30 6.84
N PRO A 268 -7.08 -15.88 7.48
CA PRO A 268 -6.74 -14.47 7.63
C PRO A 268 -6.37 -13.77 6.32
N MET A 269 -6.01 -14.53 5.27
CA MET A 269 -5.61 -13.97 3.98
C MET A 269 -6.76 -13.80 2.99
N LYS A 270 -7.97 -14.25 3.34
CA LYS A 270 -9.16 -14.01 2.51
C LYS A 270 -9.38 -12.50 2.34
N GLY A 271 -9.50 -12.04 1.08
CA GLY A 271 -9.62 -10.62 0.74
C GLY A 271 -8.29 -9.84 0.74
N VAL A 272 -7.17 -10.52 1.02
CA VAL A 272 -5.80 -9.99 0.91
C VAL A 272 -5.05 -10.70 -0.21
N LEU A 273 -5.01 -12.04 -0.14
CA LEU A 273 -4.47 -12.89 -1.20
C LEU A 273 -5.58 -13.29 -2.17
N GLY A 274 -5.31 -13.16 -3.45
CA GLY A 274 -6.10 -13.70 -4.54
C GLY A 274 -5.36 -14.85 -5.24
N TYR A 275 -6.06 -15.54 -6.12
CA TYR A 275 -5.54 -16.64 -6.91
C TYR A 275 -6.14 -16.60 -8.31
N THR A 276 -5.33 -16.80 -9.34
CA THR A 276 -5.80 -16.91 -10.72
C THR A 276 -5.08 -18.03 -11.48
N GLU A 277 -5.80 -18.67 -12.38
CA GLU A 277 -5.30 -19.61 -13.40
C GLU A 277 -5.49 -19.04 -14.81
N ASP A 278 -6.09 -17.86 -14.93
CA ASP A 278 -6.35 -17.20 -16.20
C ASP A 278 -5.06 -16.62 -16.79
N LEU A 279 -5.04 -16.50 -18.12
CA LEU A 279 -3.92 -15.89 -18.85
C LEU A 279 -4.04 -14.37 -18.82
N VAL A 280 -3.68 -13.77 -17.69
CA VAL A 280 -3.86 -12.35 -17.37
C VAL A 280 -2.60 -11.53 -17.62
N VAL A 281 -2.80 -10.22 -17.73
CA VAL A 281 -1.76 -9.20 -17.79
C VAL A 281 -2.05 -8.06 -16.80
N SER A 282 -1.12 -7.15 -16.59
CA SER A 282 -1.24 -6.09 -15.58
C SER A 282 -2.56 -5.30 -15.67
N GLN A 283 -3.04 -5.00 -16.87
CA GLN A 283 -4.24 -4.16 -17.07
C GLN A 283 -5.51 -4.81 -16.50
N ASP A 284 -5.55 -6.14 -16.37
CA ASP A 284 -6.70 -6.89 -15.83
C ASP A 284 -6.87 -6.68 -14.32
N PHE A 285 -5.85 -6.15 -13.65
CA PHE A 285 -5.84 -5.91 -12.21
C PHE A 285 -6.01 -4.45 -11.81
N VAL A 286 -6.26 -3.53 -12.74
CA VAL A 286 -6.60 -2.15 -12.38
C VAL A 286 -7.93 -2.14 -11.62
N GLY A 287 -7.90 -1.60 -10.39
CA GLY A 287 -9.06 -1.62 -9.50
C GLY A 287 -9.10 -2.82 -8.55
N GLU A 288 -8.13 -3.75 -8.61
CA GLU A 288 -8.06 -4.90 -7.70
C GLU A 288 -7.72 -4.46 -6.27
N THR A 289 -8.60 -4.78 -5.32
CA THR A 289 -8.46 -4.38 -3.92
C THR A 289 -7.68 -5.36 -3.04
N ARG A 290 -7.47 -6.59 -3.52
CA ARG A 290 -6.53 -7.53 -2.90
C ARG A 290 -5.11 -7.10 -3.23
N THR A 291 -4.23 -7.13 -2.26
CA THR A 291 -2.85 -6.63 -2.43
C THR A 291 -1.86 -7.65 -2.99
N SER A 292 -2.31 -8.88 -3.22
CA SER A 292 -1.45 -9.95 -3.72
C SER A 292 -2.33 -10.97 -4.46
N VAL A 293 -2.27 -11.01 -5.79
CA VAL A 293 -3.01 -12.01 -6.58
C VAL A 293 -2.00 -12.97 -7.18
N PHE A 294 -1.90 -14.16 -6.58
CA PHE A 294 -1.00 -15.22 -7.03
C PHE A 294 -1.44 -15.72 -8.40
N ASP A 295 -0.50 -15.73 -9.35
CA ASP A 295 -0.68 -16.23 -10.71
C ASP A 295 -0.09 -17.63 -10.83
N ALA A 296 -0.97 -18.63 -10.86
CA ALA A 296 -0.57 -20.04 -10.92
C ALA A 296 0.05 -20.40 -12.28
N GLY A 297 -0.33 -19.69 -13.35
CA GLY A 297 0.18 -19.95 -14.70
C GLY A 297 1.54 -19.33 -15.00
N ALA A 298 1.93 -18.28 -14.25
CA ALA A 298 3.15 -17.52 -14.53
C ALA A 298 4.39 -17.99 -13.78
N GLY A 299 4.24 -18.83 -12.75
CA GLY A 299 5.37 -19.35 -11.96
C GLY A 299 6.01 -20.57 -12.59
N ILE A 300 7.19 -20.93 -12.12
CA ILE A 300 7.95 -22.10 -12.56
C ILE A 300 8.75 -22.72 -11.43
N ALA A 301 8.94 -24.03 -11.44
CA ALA A 301 9.87 -24.73 -10.59
C ALA A 301 11.06 -25.26 -11.41
N LEU A 302 12.29 -25.02 -10.94
CA LEU A 302 13.48 -25.65 -11.50
C LEU A 302 13.61 -27.09 -10.98
N ASN A 303 13.25 -27.29 -9.73
CA ASN A 303 13.14 -28.56 -9.02
C ASN A 303 12.29 -28.35 -7.76
N ASP A 304 12.03 -29.38 -6.99
CA ASP A 304 11.14 -29.35 -5.83
C ASP A 304 11.58 -28.40 -4.70
N ASN A 305 12.81 -27.91 -4.73
CA ASN A 305 13.32 -26.99 -3.71
C ASN A 305 13.60 -25.58 -4.26
N PHE A 306 13.53 -25.33 -5.58
CA PHE A 306 13.86 -24.04 -6.16
C PHE A 306 12.77 -23.58 -7.12
N VAL A 307 12.02 -22.58 -6.70
CA VAL A 307 10.79 -22.16 -7.35
C VAL A 307 10.74 -20.65 -7.51
N LYS A 308 10.13 -20.22 -8.62
CA LYS A 308 9.72 -18.84 -8.87
C LYS A 308 8.20 -18.77 -8.83
N VAL A 309 7.68 -17.85 -8.05
CA VAL A 309 6.25 -17.51 -7.99
C VAL A 309 6.01 -16.06 -8.39
N VAL A 310 4.84 -15.81 -8.97
CA VAL A 310 4.43 -14.50 -9.49
C VAL A 310 3.16 -14.04 -8.78
N SER A 311 3.10 -12.77 -8.41
CA SER A 311 1.91 -12.18 -7.80
C SER A 311 1.69 -10.75 -8.28
N TRP A 312 0.46 -10.46 -8.71
CA TRP A 312 0.01 -9.15 -9.20
C TRP A 312 -0.54 -8.28 -8.07
N TYR A 313 -0.42 -6.97 -8.21
CA TYR A 313 -1.02 -6.03 -7.29
C TYR A 313 -1.27 -4.68 -7.94
N ASP A 314 -2.46 -4.12 -7.72
CA ASP A 314 -2.70 -2.70 -7.95
C ASP A 314 -1.96 -1.92 -6.85
N ASN A 315 -0.88 -1.27 -7.24
CA ASN A 315 0.00 -0.58 -6.28
C ASN A 315 -0.59 0.71 -5.71
N GLU A 316 -1.75 1.13 -6.20
CA GLU A 316 -2.47 2.32 -5.78
C GLU A 316 -3.73 1.96 -4.99
N ILE A 317 -4.80 1.44 -5.63
CA ILE A 317 -6.09 1.21 -4.95
C ILE A 317 -6.04 0.01 -4.01
N GLY A 318 -5.36 -1.08 -4.37
CA GLY A 318 -5.23 -2.25 -3.51
C GLY A 318 -4.52 -1.88 -2.21
N TYR A 319 -3.40 -1.18 -2.30
CA TYR A 319 -2.65 -0.68 -1.16
C TYR A 319 -3.46 0.32 -0.32
N SER A 320 -4.12 1.28 -0.96
CA SER A 320 -4.93 2.31 -0.28
C SER A 320 -6.13 1.69 0.45
N THR A 321 -6.74 0.65 -0.11
CA THR A 321 -7.81 -0.11 0.54
C THR A 321 -7.32 -0.77 1.82
N LYS A 322 -6.11 -1.34 1.83
CA LYS A 322 -5.55 -1.99 3.03
C LYS A 322 -5.16 -1.00 4.12
N ILE A 323 -4.86 0.27 3.80
CA ILE A 323 -4.74 1.32 4.84
C ILE A 323 -6.09 1.47 5.56
N VAL A 324 -7.18 1.51 4.82
CA VAL A 324 -8.53 1.65 5.38
C VAL A 324 -8.94 0.40 6.17
N ASP A 325 -8.67 -0.80 5.64
CA ASP A 325 -8.89 -2.07 6.35
C ASP A 325 -8.11 -2.15 7.66
N LEU A 326 -6.85 -1.67 7.68
CA LEU A 326 -6.03 -1.64 8.88
C LEU A 326 -6.57 -0.65 9.93
N ILE A 327 -7.14 0.48 9.51
CA ILE A 327 -7.83 1.42 10.41
C ILE A 327 -9.07 0.75 11.00
N GLU A 328 -9.89 0.08 10.20
CA GLU A 328 -11.07 -0.63 10.69
C GLU A 328 -10.68 -1.72 11.69
N TYR A 329 -9.65 -2.50 11.37
CA TYR A 329 -9.14 -3.50 12.30
C TYR A 329 -8.65 -2.88 13.62
N ALA A 330 -7.84 -1.82 13.54
CA ALA A 330 -7.31 -1.11 14.70
C ALA A 330 -8.42 -0.49 15.58
N ALA A 331 -9.57 -0.19 15.00
CA ALA A 331 -10.72 0.33 15.72
C ALA A 331 -11.54 -0.75 16.45
N THR A 332 -11.26 -2.03 16.21
CA THR A 332 -11.87 -3.16 16.94
C THR A 332 -11.08 -3.56 18.19
N LEU A 333 -9.86 -3.06 18.34
CA LEU A 333 -8.98 -3.31 19.49
C LEU A 333 -9.29 -2.35 20.64
#